data_9796227f0b1408181f15074a3c3d651b
#
_entry.id   9796227f0b1408181f15074a3c3d651b
#
_cell.length_a   1.000
_cell.length_b   1.000
_cell.length_c   1.000
_cell.angle_alpha   90.00
_cell.angle_beta   90.00
_cell.angle_gamma   90.00
#
_symmetry.space_group_name_H-M   'P 1'
#
loop_
_entity.id
_entity.type
_entity.pdbx_description
1 polymer ?
#
loop_
_entity_poly.entity_id
_entity_poly.type
_entity_poly.pdbx_seq_one_letter_code
_entity_poly.pdbx_strand_id
1 'polypeptide(L)'
;MRKLIIGVAGLAIVLLLGAWGLSPVFAMQALTRAAEQGDEAALERLVDFPAVRQSLKDELNARMMAEMRAEGSDIDPAWAGVGMLLGPAIVSGAIDAVITPQGVATMVRTAEAPEPQDVLNRPKPTPGETEDDVRKSWTYRGANRVEVRLTTTDRPDQPLILNMDRQGLFGWRLVEIDLPDA
;
A
#
# COMPACT_ATOMS: atom_id res chain seq x y z
N MET A 1 -42.01 -5.60 27.34
CA MET A 1 -41.07 -6.57 26.72
C MET A 1 -40.87 -6.31 25.25
N ARG A 2 -41.93 -6.28 24.38
CA ARG A 2 -41.82 -6.08 22.94
C ARG A 2 -41.09 -4.77 22.51
N LYS A 3 -41.39 -3.65 23.19
CA LYS A 3 -40.72 -2.34 22.93
C LYS A 3 -39.23 -2.36 23.29
N LEU A 4 -38.87 -3.07 24.33
CA LEU A 4 -37.47 -3.20 24.77
C LEU A 4 -36.67 -4.06 23.82
N ILE A 5 -37.27 -5.14 23.29
CA ILE A 5 -36.63 -5.99 22.25
C ILE A 5 -36.38 -5.20 20.95
N ILE A 6 -37.36 -4.39 20.53
CA ILE A 6 -37.21 -3.54 19.34
C ILE A 6 -36.11 -2.49 19.56
N GLY A 7 -36.05 -1.89 20.75
CA GLY A 7 -34.98 -0.93 21.10
C GLY A 7 -33.59 -1.57 21.08
N VAL A 8 -33.45 -2.76 21.66
CA VAL A 8 -32.18 -3.49 21.68
C VAL A 8 -31.77 -3.92 20.26
N ALA A 9 -32.70 -4.42 19.46
CA ALA A 9 -32.45 -4.79 18.07
C ALA A 9 -32.03 -3.59 17.22
N GLY A 10 -32.70 -2.45 17.40
CA GLY A 10 -32.33 -1.19 16.72
C GLY A 10 -30.94 -0.73 17.10
N LEU A 11 -30.58 -0.75 18.38
CA LEU A 11 -29.23 -0.40 18.84
C LEU A 11 -28.18 -1.36 18.29
N ALA A 12 -28.45 -2.67 18.27
CA ALA A 12 -27.52 -3.64 17.71
C ALA A 12 -27.26 -3.41 16.20
N ILE A 13 -28.28 -3.06 15.43
CA ILE A 13 -28.13 -2.72 14.02
C ILE A 13 -27.27 -1.47 13.84
N VAL A 14 -27.49 -0.43 14.63
CA VAL A 14 -26.68 0.80 14.57
C VAL A 14 -25.23 0.53 14.89
N LEU A 15 -24.95 -0.28 15.91
CA LEU A 15 -23.60 -0.67 16.28
C LEU A 15 -22.92 -1.51 15.20
N LEU A 16 -23.64 -2.44 14.57
CA LEU A 16 -23.13 -3.24 13.44
C LEU A 16 -22.81 -2.36 12.22
N LEU A 17 -23.68 -1.43 11.87
CA LEU A 17 -23.45 -0.50 10.76
C LEU A 17 -22.26 0.43 11.06
N GLY A 18 -22.14 0.91 12.29
CA GLY A 18 -20.99 1.70 12.74
C GLY A 18 -19.67 0.91 12.66
N ALA A 19 -19.64 -0.32 13.16
CA ALA A 19 -18.50 -1.20 13.09
C ALA A 19 -18.13 -1.55 11.63
N TRP A 20 -19.15 -1.76 10.78
CA TRP A 20 -18.94 -2.02 9.35
C TRP A 20 -18.32 -0.81 8.64
N GLY A 21 -18.80 0.40 8.92
CA GLY A 21 -18.26 1.63 8.34
C GLY A 21 -16.86 2.00 8.84
N LEU A 22 -16.51 1.68 10.09
CA LEU A 22 -15.20 1.97 10.67
C LEU A 22 -14.17 0.85 10.45
N SER A 23 -14.58 -0.29 9.90
CA SER A 23 -13.72 -1.47 9.74
C SER A 23 -12.42 -1.22 8.96
N PRO A 24 -12.34 -0.37 7.90
CA PRO A 24 -11.08 -0.13 7.20
C PRO A 24 -10.08 0.66 8.05
N VAL A 25 -10.54 1.52 8.97
CA VAL A 25 -9.66 2.25 9.88
C VAL A 25 -8.93 1.27 10.81
N PHE A 26 -9.66 0.28 11.34
CA PHE A 26 -9.06 -0.76 12.17
C PHE A 26 -8.09 -1.65 11.39
N ALA A 27 -8.42 -1.97 10.12
CA ALA A 27 -7.54 -2.75 9.26
C ALA A 27 -6.23 -2.00 8.96
N MET A 28 -6.30 -0.69 8.68
CA MET A 28 -5.10 0.12 8.48
C MET A 28 -4.24 0.22 9.74
N GLN A 29 -4.85 0.40 10.92
CA GLN A 29 -4.12 0.38 12.18
C GLN A 29 -3.46 -0.99 12.44
N ALA A 30 -4.14 -2.08 12.09
CA ALA A 30 -3.57 -3.42 12.20
C ALA A 30 -2.40 -3.60 11.24
N LEU A 31 -2.52 -3.09 10.00
CA LEU A 31 -1.45 -3.11 9.00
C LEU A 31 -0.21 -2.33 9.49
N THR A 32 -0.40 -1.10 9.95
CA THR A 32 0.69 -0.28 10.49
C THR A 32 1.39 -0.99 11.65
N ARG A 33 0.63 -1.48 12.65
CA ARG A 33 1.22 -2.22 13.79
C ARG A 33 1.96 -3.48 13.37
N ALA A 34 1.41 -4.24 12.42
CA ALA A 34 2.07 -5.45 11.91
C ALA A 34 3.41 -5.10 11.25
N ALA A 35 3.45 -4.02 10.46
CA ALA A 35 4.67 -3.56 9.82
C ALA A 35 5.72 -3.05 10.84
N GLU A 36 5.30 -2.24 11.82
CA GLU A 36 6.18 -1.75 12.89
C GLU A 36 6.75 -2.88 13.76
N GLN A 37 5.95 -3.90 14.05
CA GLN A 37 6.36 -5.05 14.85
C GLN A 37 7.14 -6.09 14.05
N GLY A 38 7.14 -6.00 12.72
CA GLY A 38 7.72 -7.01 11.82
C GLY A 38 6.94 -8.32 11.86
N ASP A 39 5.62 -8.27 12.12
CA ASP A 39 4.76 -9.45 12.12
C ASP A 39 4.43 -9.86 10.67
N GLU A 40 5.34 -10.65 10.09
CA GLU A 40 5.23 -11.15 8.72
C GLU A 40 3.92 -11.92 8.50
N ALA A 41 3.48 -12.72 9.48
CA ALA A 41 2.26 -13.51 9.37
C ALA A 41 0.99 -12.64 9.38
N ALA A 42 0.99 -11.54 10.13
CA ALA A 42 -0.08 -10.55 10.07
C ALA A 42 -0.07 -9.79 8.75
N LEU A 43 1.11 -9.39 8.25
CA LEU A 43 1.25 -8.72 6.96
C LEU A 43 0.74 -9.59 5.80
N GLU A 44 1.04 -10.89 5.77
CA GLU A 44 0.51 -11.82 4.76
C GLU A 44 -1.02 -11.90 4.75
N ARG A 45 -1.68 -11.72 5.91
CA ARG A 45 -3.15 -11.68 5.98
C ARG A 45 -3.73 -10.35 5.54
N LEU A 46 -3.04 -9.25 5.80
CA LEU A 46 -3.53 -7.88 5.60
C LEU A 46 -3.15 -7.31 4.24
N VAL A 47 -2.16 -7.88 3.55
CA VAL A 47 -1.67 -7.46 2.24
C VAL A 47 -1.80 -8.59 1.25
N ASP A 48 -2.29 -8.29 0.06
CA ASP A 48 -2.23 -9.17 -1.10
C ASP A 48 -0.93 -8.88 -1.87
N PHE A 49 0.17 -9.47 -1.42
CA PHE A 49 1.50 -9.23 -2.00
C PHE A 49 1.56 -9.49 -3.51
N PRO A 50 0.94 -10.56 -4.05
CA PRO A 50 0.83 -10.75 -5.50
C PRO A 50 0.14 -9.59 -6.21
N ALA A 51 -1.00 -9.12 -5.70
CA ALA A 51 -1.75 -8.03 -6.31
C ALA A 51 -0.97 -6.71 -6.24
N VAL A 52 -0.40 -6.38 -5.09
CA VAL A 52 0.43 -5.17 -4.89
C VAL A 52 1.65 -5.17 -5.82
N ARG A 53 2.36 -6.31 -5.93
CA ARG A 53 3.50 -6.41 -6.85
C ARG A 53 3.07 -6.20 -8.31
N GLN A 54 1.94 -6.77 -8.69
CA GLN A 54 1.44 -6.61 -10.05
C GLN A 54 1.07 -5.15 -10.34
N SER A 55 0.34 -4.47 -9.44
CA SER A 55 -0.04 -3.07 -9.64
C SER A 55 1.19 -2.16 -9.77
N LEU A 56 2.20 -2.34 -8.92
CA LEU A 56 3.44 -1.57 -8.99
C LEU A 56 4.22 -1.82 -10.28
N LYS A 57 4.26 -3.08 -10.76
CA LYS A 57 4.90 -3.40 -12.06
C LYS A 57 4.18 -2.71 -13.21
N ASP A 58 2.87 -2.75 -13.22
CA ASP A 58 2.05 -2.14 -14.27
C ASP A 58 2.20 -0.61 -14.26
N GLU A 59 2.19 0.01 -13.09
CA GLU A 59 2.36 1.45 -12.93
C GLU A 59 3.75 1.92 -13.37
N LEU A 60 4.82 1.28 -12.89
CA LEU A 60 6.18 1.65 -13.25
C LEU A 60 6.47 1.41 -14.73
N ASN A 61 5.96 0.33 -15.32
CA ASN A 61 6.07 0.11 -16.75
C ASN A 61 5.31 1.18 -17.57
N ALA A 62 4.13 1.60 -17.11
CA ALA A 62 3.37 2.66 -17.75
C ALA A 62 4.11 4.01 -17.70
N ARG A 63 4.72 4.34 -16.55
CA ARG A 63 5.56 5.56 -16.40
C ARG A 63 6.79 5.52 -17.30
N MET A 64 7.55 4.42 -17.30
CA MET A 64 8.70 4.26 -18.20
C MET A 64 8.31 4.45 -19.66
N MET A 65 7.18 3.89 -20.08
CA MET A 65 6.70 4.07 -21.47
C MET A 65 6.25 5.52 -21.74
N ALA A 66 5.71 6.23 -20.75
CA ALA A 66 5.32 7.63 -20.87
C ALA A 66 6.57 8.53 -21.00
N GLU A 67 7.57 8.31 -20.17
CA GLU A 67 8.85 9.03 -20.21
C GLU A 67 9.58 8.82 -21.54
N MET A 68 9.70 7.58 -22.02
CA MET A 68 10.31 7.29 -23.34
C MET A 68 9.57 7.97 -24.50
N ARG A 69 8.25 8.19 -24.39
CA ARG A 69 7.52 8.95 -25.42
C ARG A 69 7.73 10.45 -25.31
N ALA A 70 7.93 10.96 -24.08
CA ALA A 70 8.11 12.39 -23.82
C ALA A 70 9.52 12.86 -24.21
N GLU A 71 10.55 12.06 -23.94
CA GLU A 71 11.95 12.40 -24.22
C GLU A 71 12.34 12.35 -25.71
N GLY A 72 11.49 11.81 -26.60
CA GLY A 72 11.69 11.78 -28.06
C GLY A 72 13.10 11.46 -28.51
N SER A 73 13.28 10.43 -29.26
CA SER A 73 14.35 10.07 -30.24
C SER A 73 15.85 10.43 -30.06
N ASP A 74 16.29 11.02 -28.98
CA ASP A 74 17.72 11.31 -28.77
C ASP A 74 18.54 10.12 -28.22
N ILE A 75 17.86 9.00 -27.92
CA ILE A 75 18.52 7.78 -27.47
C ILE A 75 18.92 6.96 -28.70
N ASP A 76 20.21 6.55 -28.76
CA ASP A 76 20.69 5.63 -29.81
C ASP A 76 19.72 4.42 -29.91
N PRO A 77 19.18 4.14 -31.11
CA PRO A 77 18.21 3.06 -31.31
C PRO A 77 18.66 1.69 -30.82
N ALA A 78 19.98 1.44 -30.82
CA ALA A 78 20.55 0.18 -30.33
C ALA A 78 20.39 0.06 -28.76
N TRP A 79 20.61 1.15 -28.02
CA TRP A 79 20.46 1.20 -26.59
C TRP A 79 18.99 1.31 -26.16
N ALA A 80 18.16 2.01 -26.94
CA ALA A 80 16.72 2.04 -26.74
C ALA A 80 16.10 0.62 -26.80
N GLY A 81 16.53 -0.20 -27.76
CA GLY A 81 16.07 -1.59 -27.87
C GLY A 81 16.47 -2.46 -26.68
N VAL A 82 17.69 -2.32 -26.17
CA VAL A 82 18.16 -3.04 -24.98
C VAL A 82 17.41 -2.59 -23.71
N GLY A 83 17.22 -1.28 -23.51
CA GLY A 83 16.47 -0.73 -22.40
C GLY A 83 15.01 -1.20 -22.40
N MET A 84 14.37 -1.22 -23.57
CA MET A 84 12.99 -1.68 -23.74
C MET A 84 12.82 -3.17 -23.43
N LEU A 85 13.83 -4.00 -23.71
CA LEU A 85 13.78 -5.45 -23.46
C LEU A 85 14.14 -5.80 -21.99
N LEU A 86 15.13 -5.12 -21.41
CA LEU A 86 15.64 -5.47 -20.08
C LEU A 86 15.01 -4.64 -18.95
N GLY A 87 14.57 -3.40 -19.24
CA GLY A 87 14.00 -2.50 -18.24
C GLY A 87 12.84 -3.14 -17.44
N PRO A 88 11.80 -3.67 -18.10
CA PRO A 88 10.69 -4.31 -17.40
C PRO A 88 11.10 -5.52 -16.54
N ALA A 89 12.09 -6.29 -16.99
CA ALA A 89 12.59 -7.45 -16.24
C ALA A 89 13.35 -7.04 -14.98
N ILE A 90 14.17 -6.00 -15.05
CA ILE A 90 14.92 -5.45 -13.92
C ILE A 90 13.95 -4.86 -12.90
N VAL A 91 13.00 -4.04 -13.34
CA VAL A 91 11.96 -3.45 -12.49
C VAL A 91 11.14 -4.55 -11.81
N SER A 92 10.69 -5.55 -12.55
CA SER A 92 9.96 -6.70 -12.00
C SER A 92 10.75 -7.42 -10.92
N GLY A 93 12.02 -7.70 -11.16
CA GLY A 93 12.90 -8.36 -10.21
C GLY A 93 13.11 -7.55 -8.93
N ALA A 94 13.29 -6.24 -9.05
CA ALA A 94 13.44 -5.34 -7.91
C ALA A 94 12.16 -5.29 -7.06
N ILE A 95 10.98 -5.17 -7.69
CA ILE A 95 9.69 -5.18 -6.99
C ILE A 95 9.49 -6.52 -6.25
N ASP A 96 9.76 -7.65 -6.91
CA ASP A 96 9.60 -8.97 -6.30
C ASP A 96 10.53 -9.17 -5.09
N ALA A 97 11.72 -8.59 -5.12
CA ALA A 97 12.67 -8.67 -4.02
C ALA A 97 12.28 -7.78 -2.83
N VAL A 98 11.76 -6.58 -3.09
CA VAL A 98 11.47 -5.56 -2.07
C VAL A 98 10.05 -5.68 -1.49
N ILE A 99 9.05 -5.96 -2.33
CA ILE A 99 7.64 -6.07 -1.90
C ILE A 99 7.37 -7.46 -1.31
N THR A 100 7.86 -7.65 -0.12
CA THR A 100 7.72 -8.84 0.73
C THR A 100 7.24 -8.41 2.11
N PRO A 101 6.68 -9.31 2.95
CA PRO A 101 6.32 -8.97 4.34
C PRO A 101 7.48 -8.32 5.09
N GLN A 102 8.68 -8.85 4.94
CA GLN A 102 9.90 -8.35 5.57
C GLN A 102 10.34 -7.00 5.02
N GLY A 103 10.28 -6.81 3.68
CA GLY A 103 10.61 -5.54 3.02
C GLY A 103 9.66 -4.42 3.45
N VAL A 104 8.36 -4.68 3.48
CA VAL A 104 7.35 -3.72 3.96
C VAL A 104 7.58 -3.35 5.42
N ALA A 105 7.83 -4.33 6.29
CA ALA A 105 8.14 -4.08 7.69
C ALA A 105 9.41 -3.21 7.85
N THR A 106 10.41 -3.41 7.01
CA THR A 106 11.64 -2.61 7.01
C THR A 106 11.35 -1.18 6.56
N MET A 107 10.66 -1.00 5.44
CA MET A 107 10.28 0.34 4.93
C MET A 107 9.53 1.18 5.97
N VAL A 108 8.57 0.58 6.66
CA VAL A 108 7.78 1.30 7.69
C VAL A 108 8.66 1.73 8.88
N ARG A 109 9.65 0.91 9.25
CA ARG A 109 10.50 1.18 10.42
C ARG A 109 11.65 2.13 10.14
N THR A 110 12.21 2.10 8.93
CA THR A 110 13.37 2.95 8.57
C THR A 110 12.95 4.20 7.80
N ALA A 111 11.71 4.29 7.33
CA ALA A 111 11.22 5.29 6.37
C ALA A 111 12.05 5.36 5.06
N GLU A 112 12.84 4.33 4.79
CA GLU A 112 13.68 4.20 3.60
C GLU A 112 13.28 2.94 2.82
N ALA A 113 13.35 3.02 1.49
CA ALA A 113 13.18 1.83 0.66
C ALA A 113 14.38 0.90 0.91
N PRO A 114 14.16 -0.39 1.25
CA PRO A 114 15.26 -1.32 1.49
C PRO A 114 16.05 -1.56 0.20
N GLU A 115 17.37 -1.53 0.27
CA GLU A 115 18.18 -2.06 -0.81
C GLU A 115 18.00 -3.59 -0.89
N PRO A 116 18.11 -4.20 -2.09
CA PRO A 116 17.94 -5.66 -2.25
C PRO A 116 18.83 -6.51 -1.33
N GLN A 117 19.98 -5.98 -0.93
CA GLN A 117 20.92 -6.64 0.00
C GLN A 117 20.51 -6.51 1.47
N ASP A 118 19.72 -5.50 1.85
CA ASP A 118 19.26 -5.29 3.24
C ASP A 118 18.19 -6.31 3.64
N VAL A 119 17.44 -6.81 2.66
CA VAL A 119 16.47 -7.90 2.87
C VAL A 119 17.15 -9.19 3.31
N LEU A 120 18.42 -9.39 2.92
CA LEU A 120 19.22 -10.57 3.26
C LEU A 120 19.98 -10.42 4.58
N ASN A 121 20.32 -9.19 4.96
CA ASN A 121 21.11 -8.88 6.16
C ASN A 121 20.23 -8.15 7.17
N ARG A 122 19.47 -8.86 7.99
CA ARG A 122 18.56 -8.28 9.00
C ARG A 122 19.21 -7.18 9.86
N PRO A 123 19.10 -5.87 9.53
CA PRO A 123 19.42 -4.82 10.47
C PRO A 123 18.31 -4.75 11.52
N LYS A 124 18.68 -4.59 12.77
CA LYS A 124 17.72 -4.36 13.85
C LYS A 124 17.20 -2.92 13.72
N PRO A 125 15.91 -2.68 13.49
CA PRO A 125 15.42 -1.34 13.19
C PRO A 125 15.43 -0.45 14.40
N THR A 126 15.74 0.81 14.17
CA THR A 126 15.52 1.90 15.12
C THR A 126 14.17 2.53 14.78
N PRO A 127 13.25 2.74 15.74
CA PRO A 127 11.98 3.42 15.49
C PRO A 127 12.25 4.83 14.94
N GLY A 128 11.76 5.12 13.73
CA GLY A 128 11.87 6.44 13.11
C GLY A 128 10.87 7.44 13.70
N GLU A 129 11.29 8.68 13.87
CA GLU A 129 10.56 9.81 14.46
C GLU A 129 9.53 10.45 13.50
N THR A 130 8.82 9.69 12.65
CA THR A 130 8.08 10.25 11.50
C THR A 130 6.55 10.11 11.56
N GLU A 131 5.93 9.81 12.70
CA GLU A 131 4.46 9.70 12.76
C GLU A 131 3.70 11.04 12.73
N ASP A 132 4.31 12.15 13.12
CA ASP A 132 3.61 13.43 13.28
C ASP A 132 3.37 14.21 11.97
N ASP A 133 4.06 13.86 10.88
CA ASP A 133 4.00 14.60 9.61
C ASP A 133 3.11 13.97 8.52
N VAL A 134 2.52 12.79 8.76
CA VAL A 134 1.71 12.09 7.76
C VAL A 134 0.22 12.27 8.00
N ARG A 135 -0.44 13.03 7.14
CA ARG A 135 -1.90 13.17 7.13
C ARG A 135 -2.55 12.01 6.39
N LYS A 136 -3.47 11.32 7.07
CA LYS A 136 -4.25 10.19 6.52
C LYS A 136 -5.66 10.67 6.17
N SER A 137 -6.09 10.49 4.93
CA SER A 137 -7.47 10.74 4.50
C SER A 137 -8.08 9.50 3.86
N TRP A 138 -9.40 9.35 3.97
CA TRP A 138 -10.13 8.14 3.63
C TRP A 138 -11.23 8.46 2.64
N THR A 139 -11.31 7.69 1.56
CA THR A 139 -12.38 7.83 0.56
C THR A 139 -12.94 6.45 0.22
N TYR A 140 -14.24 6.26 0.43
CA TYR A 140 -14.92 5.05 -0.01
C TYR A 140 -15.16 5.11 -1.53
N ARG A 141 -14.62 4.16 -2.26
CA ARG A 141 -14.87 3.98 -3.70
C ARG A 141 -16.00 2.97 -3.97
N GLY A 142 -16.86 2.75 -2.99
CA GLY A 142 -17.99 1.82 -2.99
C GLY A 142 -18.08 1.03 -1.70
N ALA A 143 -18.89 -0.03 -1.69
CA ALA A 143 -19.09 -0.85 -0.49
C ALA A 143 -17.88 -1.73 -0.15
N ASN A 144 -17.05 -2.06 -1.15
CA ASN A 144 -16.00 -3.08 -1.04
C ASN A 144 -14.58 -2.53 -1.29
N ARG A 145 -14.43 -1.23 -1.57
CA ARG A 145 -13.12 -0.59 -1.79
C ARG A 145 -13.00 0.71 -1.03
N VAL A 146 -11.87 0.88 -0.37
CA VAL A 146 -11.46 2.10 0.31
C VAL A 146 -10.10 2.53 -0.19
N GLU A 147 -9.98 3.80 -0.50
CA GLU A 147 -8.72 4.49 -0.80
C GLU A 147 -8.26 5.22 0.45
N VAL A 148 -7.03 4.97 0.88
CA VAL A 148 -6.35 5.67 1.96
C VAL A 148 -5.25 6.51 1.35
N ARG A 149 -5.36 7.82 1.46
CA ARG A 149 -4.37 8.75 0.95
C ARG A 149 -3.47 9.20 2.08
N LEU A 150 -2.18 8.98 1.91
CA LEU A 150 -1.11 9.41 2.82
C LEU A 150 -0.41 10.61 2.21
N THR A 151 -0.44 11.73 2.92
CA THR A 151 0.16 12.98 2.46
C THR A 151 1.14 13.46 3.51
N THR A 152 2.38 13.74 3.12
CA THR A 152 3.37 14.34 4.00
C THR A 152 3.28 15.87 3.93
N THR A 153 3.66 16.53 5.01
CA THR A 153 3.64 18.01 5.09
C THR A 153 4.57 18.64 4.06
N ASP A 154 5.69 17.97 3.75
CA ASP A 154 6.69 18.45 2.79
C ASP A 154 6.24 18.31 1.31
N ARG A 155 5.33 17.37 1.03
CA ARG A 155 4.84 17.08 -0.33
C ARG A 155 3.32 16.90 -0.34
N PRO A 156 2.56 17.99 -0.14
CA PRO A 156 1.10 17.91 -0.04
C PRO A 156 0.41 17.49 -1.34
N ASP A 157 1.05 17.75 -2.48
CA ASP A 157 0.50 17.48 -3.82
C ASP A 157 0.90 16.09 -4.38
N GLN A 158 1.71 15.34 -3.64
CA GLN A 158 2.20 14.01 -4.04
C GLN A 158 1.77 12.94 -3.02
N PRO A 159 0.49 12.58 -2.95
CA PRO A 159 0.00 11.58 -2.02
C PRO A 159 0.39 10.17 -2.45
N LEU A 160 0.79 9.34 -1.48
CA LEU A 160 0.80 7.90 -1.66
C LEU A 160 -0.63 7.37 -1.42
N ILE A 161 -1.15 6.61 -2.37
CA ILE A 161 -2.51 6.08 -2.28
C ILE A 161 -2.46 4.57 -2.05
N LEU A 162 -3.16 4.12 -1.03
CA LEU A 162 -3.31 2.72 -0.67
C LEU A 162 -4.75 2.28 -0.93
N ASN A 163 -4.95 1.34 -1.83
CA ASN A 163 -6.25 0.79 -2.15
C ASN A 163 -6.47 -0.52 -1.38
N MET A 164 -7.52 -0.55 -0.57
CA MET A 164 -7.89 -1.72 0.22
C MET A 164 -9.21 -2.29 -0.27
N ASP A 165 -9.25 -3.60 -0.48
CA ASP A 165 -10.46 -4.33 -0.83
C ASP A 165 -10.99 -5.10 0.38
N ARG A 166 -12.33 -5.15 0.48
CA ARG A 166 -13.05 -5.81 1.56
C ARG A 166 -12.96 -7.32 1.44
N GLN A 167 -12.62 -7.96 2.56
CA GLN A 167 -12.61 -9.41 2.71
C GLN A 167 -13.68 -9.82 3.74
N GLY A 168 -14.80 -10.34 3.25
CA GLY A 168 -15.95 -10.67 4.11
C GLY A 168 -16.66 -9.42 4.65
N LEU A 169 -17.14 -9.47 5.90
CA LEU A 169 -17.95 -8.40 6.48
C LEU A 169 -17.13 -7.23 7.04
N PHE A 170 -16.02 -7.53 7.71
CA PHE A 170 -15.22 -6.53 8.45
C PHE A 170 -13.74 -6.54 8.10
N GLY A 171 -13.26 -7.56 7.36
CA GLY A 171 -11.87 -7.66 6.94
C GLY A 171 -11.56 -6.75 5.76
N TRP A 172 -10.29 -6.33 5.63
CA TRP A 172 -9.76 -5.57 4.51
C TRP A 172 -8.35 -6.04 4.20
N ARG A 173 -7.98 -6.03 2.93
CA ARG A 173 -6.62 -6.30 2.46
C ARG A 173 -6.15 -5.19 1.57
N LEU A 174 -4.90 -4.79 1.74
CA LEU A 174 -4.22 -3.92 0.79
C LEU A 174 -3.97 -4.69 -0.50
N VAL A 175 -4.44 -4.16 -1.62
CA VAL A 175 -4.35 -4.81 -2.94
C VAL A 175 -3.57 -4.00 -3.97
N GLU A 176 -3.43 -2.69 -3.75
CA GLU A 176 -2.84 -1.79 -4.72
C GLU A 176 -2.19 -0.60 -4.02
N ILE A 177 -1.08 -0.15 -4.54
CA ILE A 177 -0.36 1.05 -4.08
C ILE A 177 -0.11 1.90 -5.31
N ASP A 178 -0.69 3.12 -5.31
CA ASP A 178 -0.43 4.11 -6.34
C ASP A 178 0.64 5.07 -5.84
N LEU A 179 1.72 5.17 -6.56
CA LEU A 179 2.84 6.03 -6.23
C LEU A 179 2.53 7.49 -6.59
N PRO A 180 3.09 8.47 -5.86
CA PRO A 180 2.93 9.87 -6.23
C PRO A 180 3.49 10.14 -7.62
N ASP A 181 2.85 11.07 -8.34
CA ASP A 181 3.37 11.55 -9.62
C ASP A 181 4.75 12.21 -9.41
N ALA A 182 5.67 11.96 -10.33
CA ALA A 182 7.04 12.47 -10.27
C ALA A 182 7.11 13.95 -10.67
#